data_314b5006121848878908d18e2ab95628
#
_entry.id   314b5006121848878908d18e2ab95628
#
_cell.length_a   1.000
_cell.length_b   1.000
_cell.length_c   1.000
_cell.angle_alpha   90.00
_cell.angle_beta   90.00
_cell.angle_gamma   90.00
#
_symmetry.space_group_name_H-M   'P 1'
#
loop_
_entity.id
_entity.type
_entity.pdbx_description
1 polymer ?
#
loop_
_entity_poly.entity_id
_entity_poly.type
_entity_poly.pdbx_seq_one_letter_code
_entity_poly.pdbx_strand_id
1 'polypeptide(L)'
;KSSLVYIPAFDLISSDGFMAGLILNNGTLIPKPVEYLFIPFYTFRNQGLTGFGKISFNITPFDNLIRIATFTIEGEQFGAPGNQNYKKARIGLDLGFRPNDIIRPLYHKVFGYWHTASDLRQIELLLPAKMRSFMRFGYNLERPGLINPFNLVVSSESGTSFQKTSLDFNYTFSYYGRNRGLGIRFFAGAMLKNVSADPFYAFS
;
A
#
# COMPACT_ATOMS: atom_id res chain seq x y z
N LYS A 1 25.93 -11.08 -0.05
CA LYS A 1 26.13 -10.10 1.04
C LYS A 1 24.84 -9.34 1.25
N SER A 2 24.27 -9.41 2.44
CA SER A 2 23.12 -8.58 2.82
C SER A 2 23.64 -7.19 3.19
N SER A 3 23.29 -6.17 2.43
CA SER A 3 23.54 -4.78 2.82
C SER A 3 22.41 -4.32 3.74
N LEU A 4 22.73 -3.95 4.96
CA LEU A 4 21.84 -3.24 5.86
C LEU A 4 22.16 -1.75 5.72
N VAL A 5 21.16 -0.97 5.38
CA VAL A 5 21.23 0.48 5.37
C VAL A 5 20.55 1.00 6.63
N TYR A 6 21.22 1.86 7.38
CA TYR A 6 20.65 2.56 8.53
C TYR A 6 20.84 4.07 8.35
N ILE A 7 19.78 4.82 8.60
CA ILE A 7 19.78 6.27 8.46
C ILE A 7 19.06 6.85 9.68
N PRO A 8 19.67 7.81 10.40
CA PRO A 8 18.94 8.53 11.45
C PRO A 8 17.76 9.29 10.86
N ALA A 9 16.63 9.29 11.54
CA ALA A 9 15.41 9.96 11.13
C ALA A 9 14.88 10.82 12.27
N PHE A 10 14.39 11.99 11.92
CA PHE A 10 13.75 12.92 12.85
C PHE A 10 12.44 13.40 12.24
N ASP A 11 11.42 13.54 13.05
CA ASP A 11 10.11 14.02 12.62
C ASP A 11 9.44 14.85 13.71
N LEU A 12 8.46 15.67 13.32
CA LEU A 12 7.68 16.51 14.22
C LEU A 12 6.22 16.40 13.87
N ILE A 13 5.46 15.66 14.67
CA ILE A 13 4.01 15.48 14.50
C ILE A 13 3.29 16.16 15.66
N SER A 14 2.17 16.81 15.36
CA SER A 14 1.40 17.60 16.35
C SER A 14 0.93 16.77 17.56
N SER A 15 0.63 15.48 17.36
CA SER A 15 0.21 14.55 18.42
C SER A 15 1.38 14.04 19.26
N ASP A 16 2.48 13.65 18.60
CA ASP A 16 3.62 12.96 19.22
C ASP A 16 4.76 13.92 19.59
N GLY A 17 4.72 15.17 19.10
CA GLY A 17 5.78 16.14 19.27
C GLY A 17 7.03 15.77 18.47
N PHE A 18 8.19 16.11 19.00
CA PHE A 18 9.46 15.72 18.40
C PHE A 18 9.73 14.23 18.58
N MET A 19 10.18 13.59 17.50
CA MET A 19 10.50 12.17 17.45
C MET A 19 11.90 11.97 16.86
N ALA A 20 12.62 11.01 17.39
CA ALA A 20 13.90 10.56 16.86
C ALA A 20 13.86 9.06 16.63
N GLY A 21 14.44 8.61 15.54
CA GLY A 21 14.39 7.21 15.15
C GLY A 21 15.46 6.79 14.17
N LEU A 22 15.30 5.61 13.62
CA LEU A 22 16.20 5.02 12.65
C LEU A 22 15.41 4.41 11.51
N ILE A 23 15.87 4.59 10.29
CA ILE A 23 15.42 3.84 9.13
C ILE A 23 16.35 2.64 8.96
N LEU A 24 15.82 1.44 9.05
CA LEU A 24 16.52 0.18 8.83
C LEU A 24 15.96 -0.48 7.58
N ASN A 25 16.77 -0.62 6.54
CA ASN A 25 16.36 -1.16 5.25
C ASN A 25 17.42 -2.11 4.68
N ASN A 26 16.99 -3.24 4.14
CA ASN A 26 17.83 -4.13 3.36
C ASN A 26 17.44 -4.22 1.88
N GLY A 27 16.45 -3.43 1.44
CA GLY A 27 15.99 -3.40 0.06
C GLY A 27 17.08 -2.97 -0.92
N THR A 28 17.00 -3.49 -2.13
CA THR A 28 17.88 -3.16 -3.26
C THR A 28 17.04 -3.04 -4.53
N LEU A 29 17.65 -2.61 -5.65
CA LEU A 29 16.98 -2.57 -6.95
C LEU A 29 16.53 -3.97 -7.44
N ILE A 30 17.20 -5.01 -7.01
CA ILE A 30 16.84 -6.41 -7.33
C ILE A 30 16.12 -6.98 -6.11
N PRO A 31 14.89 -7.50 -6.25
CA PRO A 31 14.15 -8.11 -5.16
C PRO A 31 14.93 -9.23 -4.48
N LYS A 32 15.07 -9.15 -3.18
CA LYS A 32 15.66 -10.21 -2.36
C LYS A 32 14.58 -11.18 -1.90
N PRO A 33 14.93 -12.42 -1.54
CA PRO A 33 13.97 -13.36 -0.97
C PRO A 33 13.26 -12.82 0.27
N VAL A 34 13.97 -12.06 1.10
CA VAL A 34 13.41 -11.37 2.27
C VAL A 34 13.86 -9.93 2.23
N GLU A 35 12.89 -9.03 2.22
CA GLU A 35 13.09 -7.58 2.30
C GLU A 35 12.37 -7.04 3.53
N TYR A 36 13.01 -6.08 4.20
CA TYR A 36 12.40 -5.41 5.33
C TYR A 36 12.71 -3.92 5.32
N LEU A 37 11.78 -3.16 5.87
CA LEU A 37 11.89 -1.75 6.18
C LEU A 37 11.29 -1.54 7.57
N PHE A 38 12.11 -1.07 8.52
CA PHE A 38 11.66 -0.69 9.85
C PHE A 38 12.04 0.76 10.12
N ILE A 39 11.08 1.51 10.62
CA ILE A 39 11.26 2.93 10.96
C ILE A 39 10.72 3.14 12.37
N PRO A 40 11.42 2.65 13.41
CA PRO A 40 11.05 2.92 14.79
C PRO A 40 11.37 4.36 15.15
N PHE A 41 10.43 5.06 15.80
CA PHE A 41 10.61 6.36 16.40
C PHE A 41 10.35 6.29 17.90
N TYR A 42 11.15 7.01 18.65
CA TYR A 42 10.87 7.35 20.05
C TYR A 42 10.25 8.74 20.10
N THR A 43 9.08 8.86 20.73
CA THR A 43 8.35 10.11 20.90
C THR A 43 8.69 10.70 22.26
N PHE A 44 9.23 11.91 22.29
CA PHE A 44 9.65 12.54 23.55
C PHE A 44 8.46 13.09 24.35
N ARG A 45 7.40 13.49 23.68
CA ARG A 45 6.19 14.01 24.33
C ARG A 45 5.42 12.92 25.09
N ASN A 46 5.20 11.78 24.45
CA ASN A 46 4.38 10.68 24.98
C ASN A 46 5.23 9.56 25.60
N GLN A 47 6.56 9.69 25.58
CA GLN A 47 7.55 8.72 26.10
C GLN A 47 7.25 7.29 25.60
N GLY A 48 6.95 7.13 24.31
CA GLY A 48 6.53 5.90 23.70
C GLY A 48 7.27 5.55 22.43
N LEU A 49 7.09 4.32 21.96
CA LEU A 49 7.59 3.86 20.66
C LEU A 49 6.45 3.93 19.64
N THR A 50 6.73 4.55 18.51
CA THR A 50 5.86 4.62 17.34
C THR A 50 6.66 4.26 16.10
N GLY A 51 5.99 4.18 14.93
CA GLY A 51 6.69 4.00 13.68
C GLY A 51 6.01 3.03 12.73
N PHE A 52 6.81 2.60 11.76
CA PHE A 52 6.39 1.74 10.65
C PHE A 52 7.29 0.52 10.54
N GLY A 53 6.71 -0.62 10.21
CA GLY A 53 7.43 -1.85 9.91
C GLY A 53 6.81 -2.58 8.72
N LYS A 54 7.66 -3.06 7.81
CA LYS A 54 7.26 -3.87 6.67
C LYS A 54 8.26 -5.00 6.47
N ILE A 55 7.75 -6.21 6.23
CA ILE A 55 8.53 -7.37 5.81
C ILE A 55 7.86 -7.94 4.57
N SER A 56 8.65 -8.24 3.55
CA SER A 56 8.20 -8.86 2.31
C SER A 56 9.01 -10.11 2.02
N PHE A 57 8.33 -11.19 1.69
CA PHE A 57 8.92 -12.46 1.26
C PHE A 57 8.67 -12.61 -0.23
N ASN A 58 9.74 -12.59 -1.02
CA ASN A 58 9.70 -12.68 -2.47
C ASN A 58 10.11 -14.09 -2.92
N ILE A 59 9.20 -14.76 -3.59
CA ILE A 59 9.44 -16.08 -4.18
C ILE A 59 9.37 -15.91 -5.69
N THR A 60 10.42 -16.31 -6.39
CA THR A 60 10.50 -16.37 -7.85
C THR A 60 10.46 -17.82 -8.30
N PRO A 61 9.28 -18.40 -8.56
CA PRO A 61 9.16 -19.78 -8.99
C PRO A 61 9.88 -19.99 -10.33
N PHE A 62 10.45 -21.16 -10.51
CA PHE A 62 11.04 -21.56 -11.81
C PHE A 62 9.97 -21.90 -12.87
N ASP A 63 8.71 -21.86 -12.49
CA ASP A 63 7.57 -22.05 -13.40
C ASP A 63 7.46 -20.93 -14.45
N ASN A 64 6.94 -21.26 -15.62
CA ASN A 64 6.81 -20.32 -16.72
C ASN A 64 5.68 -19.30 -16.53
N LEU A 65 4.72 -19.57 -15.67
CA LEU A 65 3.52 -18.74 -15.49
C LEU A 65 3.73 -17.58 -14.50
N ILE A 66 4.25 -17.90 -13.30
CA ILE A 66 4.44 -16.91 -12.24
C ILE A 66 5.86 -16.35 -12.29
N ARG A 67 5.98 -15.04 -12.41
CA ARG A 67 7.28 -14.35 -12.36
C ARG A 67 7.74 -14.12 -10.93
N ILE A 68 6.82 -13.69 -10.06
CA ILE A 68 7.10 -13.37 -8.66
C ILE A 68 5.83 -13.52 -7.83
N ALA A 69 5.99 -14.12 -6.67
CA ALA A 69 4.98 -14.12 -5.61
C ALA A 69 5.56 -13.37 -4.41
N THR A 70 4.89 -12.34 -3.94
CA THR A 70 5.32 -11.51 -2.81
C THR A 70 4.31 -11.60 -1.70
N PHE A 71 4.71 -12.11 -0.55
CA PHE A 71 3.92 -12.06 0.68
C PHE A 71 4.43 -10.90 1.54
N THR A 72 3.53 -10.00 1.96
CA THR A 72 3.87 -8.78 2.70
C THR A 72 3.12 -8.72 4.02
N ILE A 73 3.83 -8.37 5.08
CA ILE A 73 3.28 -7.99 6.37
C ILE A 73 3.77 -6.58 6.66
N GLU A 74 2.86 -5.67 6.98
CA GLU A 74 3.21 -4.32 7.40
C GLU A 74 2.34 -3.86 8.55
N GLY A 75 2.90 -2.99 9.37
CA GLY A 75 2.21 -2.38 10.48
C GLY A 75 2.74 -0.98 10.76
N GLU A 76 1.87 -0.11 11.22
CA GLU A 76 2.22 1.24 11.66
C GLU A 76 1.46 1.61 12.92
N GLN A 77 2.11 2.39 13.77
CA GLN A 77 1.52 2.96 14.95
C GLN A 77 2.05 4.37 15.16
N PHE A 78 1.16 5.34 15.33
CA PHE A 78 1.47 6.73 15.64
C PHE A 78 0.52 7.24 16.71
N GLY A 79 0.95 8.27 17.43
CA GLY A 79 0.08 8.96 18.38
C GLY A 79 -1.05 9.70 17.68
N ALA A 80 -2.17 9.78 18.36
CA ALA A 80 -3.38 10.46 17.90
C ALA A 80 -3.90 11.39 19.01
N PRO A 81 -4.76 12.38 18.69
CA PRO A 81 -5.34 13.27 19.69
C PRO A 81 -5.98 12.51 20.85
N GLY A 82 -5.94 13.11 22.07
CA GLY A 82 -6.53 12.49 23.26
C GLY A 82 -5.71 11.35 23.86
N ASN A 83 -4.39 11.33 23.65
CA ASN A 83 -3.47 10.29 24.15
C ASN A 83 -3.80 8.88 23.66
N GLN A 84 -4.41 8.81 22.47
CA GLN A 84 -4.74 7.55 21.78
C GLN A 84 -3.64 7.20 20.76
N ASN A 85 -3.65 5.96 20.28
CA ASN A 85 -2.75 5.51 19.24
C ASN A 85 -3.55 5.11 18.00
N TYR A 86 -3.21 5.71 16.86
CA TYR A 86 -3.60 5.20 15.56
C TYR A 86 -2.76 3.96 15.24
N LYS A 87 -3.42 2.88 14.90
CA LYS A 87 -2.77 1.61 14.50
C LYS A 87 -3.33 1.16 13.18
N LYS A 88 -2.45 0.67 12.32
CA LYS A 88 -2.84 0.01 11.07
C LYS A 88 -1.94 -1.19 10.83
N ALA A 89 -2.52 -2.27 10.32
CA ALA A 89 -1.78 -3.43 9.86
C ALA A 89 -2.33 -3.92 8.52
N ARG A 90 -1.46 -4.47 7.70
CA ARG A 90 -1.80 -5.08 6.42
C ARG A 90 -1.03 -6.38 6.24
N ILE A 91 -1.74 -7.41 5.82
CA ILE A 91 -1.16 -8.68 5.37
C ILE A 91 -1.63 -8.89 3.94
N GLY A 92 -0.74 -9.27 3.04
CA GLY A 92 -1.12 -9.41 1.65
C GLY A 92 -0.25 -10.33 0.82
N LEU A 93 -0.82 -10.74 -0.30
CA LEU A 93 -0.18 -11.56 -1.33
C LEU A 93 -0.33 -10.87 -2.68
N ASP A 94 0.78 -10.72 -3.38
CA ASP A 94 0.87 -10.25 -4.76
C ASP A 94 1.41 -11.38 -5.64
N LEU A 95 0.70 -11.68 -6.73
CA LEU A 95 1.11 -12.66 -7.74
C LEU A 95 1.32 -11.94 -9.07
N GLY A 96 2.57 -11.76 -9.45
CA GLY A 96 2.95 -11.18 -10.74
C GLY A 96 3.23 -12.27 -11.77
N PHE A 97 2.57 -12.18 -12.93
CA PHE A 97 2.73 -13.15 -14.01
C PHE A 97 3.83 -12.74 -14.99
N ARG A 98 4.37 -13.69 -15.70
CA ARG A 98 5.35 -13.43 -16.75
C ARG A 98 4.66 -12.86 -17.99
N PRO A 99 5.19 -11.80 -18.60
CA PRO A 99 4.65 -11.31 -19.87
C PRO A 99 4.98 -12.30 -20.98
N ASN A 100 4.04 -12.47 -21.89
CA ASN A 100 4.23 -13.34 -23.07
C ASN A 100 5.16 -12.71 -24.11
N ASP A 101 5.29 -11.38 -24.13
CA ASP A 101 6.12 -10.63 -25.05
C ASP A 101 7.16 -9.81 -24.26
N ILE A 102 8.45 -9.99 -24.60
CA ILE A 102 9.56 -9.27 -23.95
C ILE A 102 9.72 -7.86 -24.53
N ILE A 103 9.37 -7.66 -25.80
CA ILE A 103 9.54 -6.37 -26.49
C ILE A 103 8.45 -5.39 -26.09
N ARG A 104 7.22 -5.89 -25.92
CA ARG A 104 6.06 -5.11 -25.48
C ARG A 104 5.39 -5.78 -24.27
N PRO A 105 6.07 -5.75 -23.13
CA PRO A 105 5.60 -6.52 -21.97
C PRO A 105 4.25 -6.01 -21.48
N LEU A 106 3.33 -6.95 -21.31
CA LEU A 106 2.06 -6.73 -20.64
C LEU A 106 2.12 -7.47 -19.31
N TYR A 107 2.19 -6.72 -18.21
CA TYR A 107 2.28 -7.28 -16.88
C TYR A 107 0.91 -7.45 -16.28
N HIS A 108 0.67 -8.65 -15.80
CA HIS A 108 -0.53 -9.04 -15.07
C HIS A 108 -0.16 -9.26 -13.61
N LYS A 109 -0.94 -8.70 -12.70
CA LYS A 109 -0.78 -8.90 -11.27
C LYS A 109 -2.14 -9.10 -10.61
N VAL A 110 -2.27 -10.16 -9.83
CA VAL A 110 -3.39 -10.38 -8.92
C VAL A 110 -2.91 -10.07 -7.50
N PHE A 111 -3.73 -9.41 -6.72
CA PHE A 111 -3.40 -9.11 -5.33
C PHE A 111 -4.58 -9.33 -4.39
N GLY A 112 -4.24 -9.68 -3.16
CA GLY A 112 -5.19 -9.80 -2.07
C GLY A 112 -4.58 -9.29 -0.78
N TYR A 113 -5.27 -8.39 -0.08
CA TYR A 113 -4.83 -7.77 1.17
C TYR A 113 -5.91 -7.85 2.23
N TRP A 114 -5.52 -8.18 3.42
CA TRP A 114 -6.31 -7.97 4.62
C TRP A 114 -5.78 -6.73 5.34
N HIS A 115 -6.67 -5.79 5.59
CA HIS A 115 -6.37 -4.54 6.27
C HIS A 115 -7.09 -4.48 7.61
N THR A 116 -6.42 -3.94 8.59
CA THR A 116 -7.04 -3.52 9.85
C THR A 116 -6.50 -2.16 10.25
N ALA A 117 -7.37 -1.26 10.67
CA ALA A 117 -6.98 0.10 11.06
C ALA A 117 -7.87 0.60 12.19
N SER A 118 -7.31 1.50 13.01
CA SER A 118 -8.08 2.25 14.00
C SER A 118 -9.10 3.16 13.33
N ASP A 119 -10.30 3.24 13.88
CA ASP A 119 -11.33 4.14 13.40
C ASP A 119 -11.01 5.59 13.78
N LEU A 120 -10.61 6.39 12.80
CA LEU A 120 -10.23 7.79 12.98
C LEU A 120 -11.34 8.66 13.57
N ARG A 121 -12.60 8.39 13.22
CA ARG A 121 -13.75 9.14 13.77
C ARG A 121 -13.88 8.97 15.27
N GLN A 122 -13.70 7.75 15.77
CA GLN A 122 -13.74 7.52 17.21
C GLN A 122 -12.59 8.22 17.92
N ILE A 123 -11.41 8.24 17.28
CA ILE A 123 -10.25 8.98 17.78
C ILE A 123 -10.54 10.48 17.84
N GLU A 124 -11.10 11.07 16.79
CA GLU A 124 -11.47 12.50 16.75
C GLU A 124 -12.51 12.86 17.80
N LEU A 125 -13.46 11.96 18.09
CA LEU A 125 -14.48 12.14 19.12
C LEU A 125 -13.99 11.79 20.53
N LEU A 126 -12.69 11.48 20.71
CA LEU A 126 -12.07 11.04 21.97
C LEU A 126 -12.71 9.76 22.54
N LEU A 127 -13.34 8.96 21.70
CA LEU A 127 -13.90 7.66 22.08
C LEU A 127 -12.81 6.58 21.96
N PRO A 128 -12.95 5.43 22.66
CA PRO A 128 -12.00 4.33 22.54
C PRO A 128 -11.84 3.88 21.09
N ALA A 129 -10.59 3.83 20.61
CA ALA A 129 -10.29 3.46 19.23
C ALA A 129 -10.76 2.03 18.92
N LYS A 130 -11.71 1.91 18.01
CA LYS A 130 -12.20 0.62 17.51
C LYS A 130 -11.42 0.22 16.26
N MET A 131 -10.96 -1.03 16.20
CA MET A 131 -10.31 -1.58 15.02
C MET A 131 -11.36 -1.97 13.99
N ARG A 132 -11.16 -1.56 12.75
CA ARG A 132 -11.97 -1.97 11.60
C ARG A 132 -11.12 -2.80 10.64
N SER A 133 -11.69 -3.87 10.13
CA SER A 133 -11.01 -4.77 9.20
C SER A 133 -11.79 -4.92 7.92
N PHE A 134 -11.06 -5.01 6.80
CA PHE A 134 -11.62 -5.29 5.49
C PHE A 134 -10.61 -6.04 4.62
N MET A 135 -11.12 -6.72 3.61
CA MET A 135 -10.31 -7.38 2.59
C MET A 135 -10.37 -6.59 1.30
N ARG A 136 -9.26 -6.51 0.60
CA ARG A 136 -9.16 -5.92 -0.73
C ARG A 136 -8.55 -6.94 -1.68
N PHE A 137 -9.26 -7.21 -2.76
CA PHE A 137 -8.79 -8.05 -3.85
C PHE A 137 -8.75 -7.24 -5.13
N GLY A 138 -7.82 -7.55 -6.00
CA GLY A 138 -7.80 -6.86 -7.27
C GLY A 138 -6.87 -7.47 -8.28
N TYR A 139 -6.98 -6.89 -9.47
CA TYR A 139 -6.18 -7.22 -10.63
C TYR A 139 -5.60 -5.94 -11.21
N ASN A 140 -4.33 -5.98 -11.51
CA ASN A 140 -3.62 -4.90 -12.18
C ASN A 140 -3.07 -5.40 -13.51
N LEU A 141 -3.36 -4.65 -14.58
CA LEU A 141 -2.87 -4.84 -15.92
C LEU A 141 -2.06 -3.61 -16.31
N GLU A 142 -0.77 -3.79 -16.56
CA GLU A 142 0.14 -2.70 -16.83
C GLU A 142 0.96 -2.94 -18.09
N ARG A 143 1.02 -1.94 -18.95
CA ARG A 143 1.99 -1.84 -20.04
C ARG A 143 2.91 -0.68 -19.76
N PRO A 144 4.10 -0.90 -19.19
CA PRO A 144 5.10 0.13 -19.03
C PRO A 144 5.73 0.43 -20.39
N GLY A 145 6.31 1.62 -20.56
CA GLY A 145 7.06 1.99 -21.75
C GLY A 145 6.98 3.48 -22.06
N LEU A 146 7.72 3.87 -23.09
CA LEU A 146 7.74 5.27 -23.55
C LEU A 146 6.61 5.60 -24.54
N ILE A 147 6.03 4.57 -25.16
CA ILE A 147 4.99 4.72 -26.18
C ILE A 147 3.69 4.13 -25.68
N ASN A 148 2.71 4.99 -25.48
CA ASN A 148 1.35 4.64 -25.07
C ASN A 148 1.31 3.70 -23.82
N PRO A 149 1.98 4.05 -22.71
CA PRO A 149 1.87 3.28 -21.49
C PRO A 149 0.45 3.36 -20.93
N PHE A 150 0.02 2.26 -20.31
CA PHE A 150 -1.24 2.25 -19.58
C PHE A 150 -1.18 1.39 -18.31
N ASN A 151 -2.07 1.71 -17.39
CA ASN A 151 -2.31 0.93 -16.18
C ASN A 151 -3.82 0.83 -15.96
N LEU A 152 -4.31 -0.39 -15.76
CA LEU A 152 -5.69 -0.70 -15.40
C LEU A 152 -5.71 -1.45 -14.07
N VAL A 153 -6.36 -0.90 -13.08
CA VAL A 153 -6.58 -1.55 -11.79
C VAL A 153 -8.08 -1.75 -11.58
N VAL A 154 -8.46 -3.00 -11.36
CA VAL A 154 -9.80 -3.35 -10.89
C VAL A 154 -9.66 -3.90 -9.49
N SER A 155 -10.39 -3.37 -8.53
CA SER A 155 -10.33 -3.84 -7.15
C SER A 155 -11.71 -3.87 -6.50
N SER A 156 -11.88 -4.83 -5.59
CA SER A 156 -13.06 -4.93 -4.72
C SER A 156 -12.60 -4.94 -3.28
N GLU A 157 -13.26 -4.16 -2.44
CA GLU A 157 -13.04 -4.11 -1.01
C GLU A 157 -14.32 -4.58 -0.29
N SER A 158 -14.14 -5.50 0.65
CA SER A 158 -15.24 -6.08 1.41
C SER A 158 -14.93 -6.05 2.91
N GLY A 159 -15.78 -5.39 3.66
CA GLY A 159 -15.79 -5.35 5.12
C GLY A 159 -17.12 -5.88 5.67
N THR A 160 -17.27 -5.86 6.99
CA THR A 160 -18.50 -6.33 7.65
C THR A 160 -19.73 -5.50 7.26
N SER A 161 -19.57 -4.20 7.06
CA SER A 161 -20.66 -3.24 6.82
C SER A 161 -20.67 -2.64 5.41
N PHE A 162 -19.67 -2.93 4.59
CA PHE A 162 -19.57 -2.35 3.25
C PHE A 162 -18.98 -3.32 2.23
N GLN A 163 -19.32 -3.09 0.99
CA GLN A 163 -18.65 -3.67 -0.17
C GLN A 163 -18.59 -2.63 -1.28
N LYS A 164 -17.41 -2.36 -1.78
CA LYS A 164 -17.19 -1.43 -2.89
C LYS A 164 -16.30 -2.06 -3.95
N THR A 165 -16.54 -1.69 -5.20
CA THR A 165 -15.71 -2.09 -6.34
C THR A 165 -15.29 -0.84 -7.08
N SER A 166 -14.05 -0.79 -7.52
CA SER A 166 -13.50 0.33 -8.28
C SER A 166 -12.69 -0.13 -9.47
N LEU A 167 -12.69 0.69 -10.50
CA LEU A 167 -11.87 0.58 -11.70
C LEU A 167 -11.12 1.89 -11.86
N ASP A 168 -9.81 1.83 -11.99
CA ASP A 168 -8.92 2.97 -12.29
C ASP A 168 -8.11 2.64 -13.53
N PHE A 169 -8.30 3.43 -14.59
CA PHE A 169 -7.62 3.27 -15.86
C PHE A 169 -6.84 4.53 -16.17
N ASN A 170 -5.53 4.40 -16.30
CA ASN A 170 -4.62 5.47 -16.68
C ASN A 170 -3.99 5.12 -18.01
N TYR A 171 -4.05 6.03 -18.98
CA TYR A 171 -3.49 5.87 -20.30
C TYR A 171 -2.73 7.13 -20.69
N THR A 172 -1.54 6.99 -21.27
CA THR A 172 -0.80 8.10 -21.82
C THR A 172 -0.70 7.96 -23.32
N PHE A 173 -1.32 8.87 -24.04
CA PHE A 173 -1.17 8.98 -25.49
C PHE A 173 0.13 9.72 -25.82
N SER A 174 1.12 9.01 -26.36
CA SER A 174 2.44 9.57 -26.65
C SER A 174 2.47 10.24 -28.03
N TYR A 175 2.92 11.50 -28.07
CA TYR A 175 3.11 12.23 -29.32
C TYR A 175 4.53 12.05 -29.86
N TYR A 176 4.72 12.37 -31.13
CA TYR A 176 6.06 12.45 -31.73
C TYR A 176 6.89 13.55 -31.04
N GLY A 177 7.99 13.13 -30.42
CA GLY A 177 8.88 13.99 -29.64
C GLY A 177 9.19 13.43 -28.25
N ARG A 178 10.36 13.75 -27.71
CA ARG A 178 10.78 13.27 -26.37
C ARG A 178 9.85 13.80 -25.28
N ASN A 179 9.31 12.90 -24.47
CA ASN A 179 8.52 13.19 -23.26
C ASN A 179 7.26 14.05 -23.48
N ARG A 180 6.60 13.95 -24.64
CA ARG A 180 5.34 14.61 -24.90
C ARG A 180 4.20 13.58 -24.94
N GLY A 181 3.16 13.81 -24.17
CA GLY A 181 2.01 12.92 -24.13
C GLY A 181 0.81 13.57 -23.48
N LEU A 182 -0.39 13.08 -23.81
CA LEU A 182 -1.64 13.39 -23.13
C LEU A 182 -1.97 12.26 -22.18
N GLY A 183 -2.01 12.54 -20.89
CA GLY A 183 -2.50 11.60 -19.87
C GLY A 183 -4.02 11.66 -19.78
N ILE A 184 -4.66 10.49 -19.85
CA ILE A 184 -6.09 10.31 -19.65
C ILE A 184 -6.27 9.37 -18.48
N ARG A 185 -7.07 9.78 -17.49
CA ARG A 185 -7.50 8.93 -16.38
C ARG A 185 -9.00 8.75 -16.41
N PHE A 186 -9.43 7.52 -16.30
CA PHE A 186 -10.82 7.16 -16.12
C PHE A 186 -10.96 6.41 -14.79
N PHE A 187 -11.83 6.89 -13.92
CA PHE A 187 -12.17 6.24 -12.67
C PHE A 187 -13.68 5.96 -12.60
N ALA A 188 -14.02 4.75 -12.21
CA ALA A 188 -15.39 4.35 -11.91
C ALA A 188 -15.41 3.56 -10.60
N GLY A 189 -16.41 3.82 -9.77
CA GLY A 189 -16.58 3.12 -8.50
C GLY A 189 -18.05 2.92 -8.17
N ALA A 190 -18.35 1.79 -7.55
CA ALA A 190 -19.70 1.46 -7.09
C ALA A 190 -19.65 0.92 -5.66
N MET A 191 -20.56 1.41 -4.83
CA MET A 191 -20.82 0.87 -3.50
C MET A 191 -21.94 -0.16 -3.64
N LEU A 192 -21.60 -1.45 -3.48
CA LEU A 192 -22.54 -2.55 -3.62
C LEU A 192 -23.32 -2.81 -2.32
N LYS A 193 -22.69 -2.54 -1.17
CA LYS A 193 -23.29 -2.67 0.14
C LYS A 193 -22.77 -1.55 1.05
N ASN A 194 -23.69 -0.84 1.69
CA ASN A 194 -23.37 0.12 2.74
C ASN A 194 -24.48 0.06 3.80
N VAL A 195 -24.21 -0.63 4.91
CA VAL A 195 -25.18 -0.81 6.01
C VAL A 195 -25.17 0.40 6.94
N SER A 196 -24.07 1.14 6.99
CA SER A 196 -23.96 2.41 7.69
C SER A 196 -23.53 3.48 6.69
N ALA A 197 -24.21 4.60 6.64
CA ALA A 197 -23.78 5.76 5.84
C ALA A 197 -22.47 6.38 6.36
N ASP A 198 -21.48 5.52 6.64
CA ASP A 198 -20.21 5.88 7.23
C ASP A 198 -19.25 6.36 6.15
N PRO A 199 -18.88 7.65 6.12
CA PRO A 199 -17.98 8.23 5.13
C PRO A 199 -16.54 7.63 5.18
N PHE A 200 -16.20 6.87 6.23
CA PHE A 200 -14.93 6.15 6.30
C PHE A 200 -14.71 5.19 5.11
N TYR A 201 -15.80 4.69 4.53
CA TYR A 201 -15.75 3.76 3.40
C TYR A 201 -15.99 4.42 2.05
N ALA A 202 -16.12 5.75 2.00
CA ALA A 202 -16.22 6.47 0.73
C ALA A 202 -14.95 6.28 -0.12
N PHE A 203 -15.08 6.49 -1.42
CA PHE A 203 -13.92 6.48 -2.31
C PHE A 203 -13.06 7.72 -1.99
N SER A 204 -11.78 7.49 -1.76
CA SER A 204 -10.74 8.52 -1.60
C SER A 204 -9.97 8.71 -2.90
#